data_af049f2c75b4ee3ae0fb6f5d6129e8e1
#
_entry.id   af049f2c75b4ee3ae0fb6f5d6129e8e1
#
_cell.length_a   1.000
_cell.length_b   1.000
_cell.length_c   1.000
_cell.angle_alpha   90.00
_cell.angle_beta   90.00
_cell.angle_gamma   90.00
#
_symmetry.space_group_name_H-M   'P 1'
#
loop_
_entity.id
_entity.type
_entity.pdbx_description
1 polymer ?
#
loop_
_entity_poly.entity_id
_entity_poly.type
_entity_poly.pdbx_seq_one_letter_code
_entity_poly.pdbx_strand_id
1 'polypeptide(L)'
;MTLKQLKAFLVLARTLNYANAANELCLSQSALSLSIKTLEEELGGKLFKRNTRRVEITLEGQSLIPYAKKLLANWEDMEKDVKQRFKLNRGTLNIASMPFATHAVLPEVMHDFAQQHPNIS
;
A
#
# COMPACT_ATOMS: atom_id res chain seq x y z
N MET A 1 2.43 -4.48 12.59
CA MET A 1 2.92 -3.93 11.32
C MET A 1 1.84 -3.12 10.66
N THR A 2 2.18 -1.95 10.17
CA THR A 2 1.20 -1.07 9.58
C THR A 2 1.65 -0.64 8.18
N LEU A 3 0.71 -0.09 7.41
CA LEU A 3 1.03 0.38 6.09
C LEU A 3 1.99 1.55 6.15
N LYS A 4 1.89 2.37 7.19
CA LYS A 4 2.79 3.48 7.37
C LYS A 4 4.22 2.95 7.56
N GLN A 5 4.36 1.89 8.32
CA GLN A 5 5.66 1.30 8.56
C GLN A 5 6.24 0.72 7.27
N LEU A 6 5.40 0.06 6.47
CA LEU A 6 5.87 -0.49 5.20
C LEU A 6 6.27 0.61 4.24
N LYS A 7 5.53 1.72 4.26
CA LYS A 7 5.83 2.82 3.40
C LYS A 7 7.17 3.43 3.83
N ALA A 8 7.34 3.60 5.14
CA ALA A 8 8.57 4.14 5.69
C ALA A 8 9.75 3.25 5.31
N PHE A 9 9.54 1.93 5.39
CA PHE A 9 10.55 0.98 5.04
C PHE A 9 10.96 1.14 3.57
N LEU A 10 9.99 1.23 2.67
CA LEU A 10 10.29 1.33 1.24
C LEU A 10 11.02 2.64 0.90
N VAL A 11 10.63 3.74 1.52
CA VAL A 11 11.27 5.00 1.26
C VAL A 11 12.72 4.96 1.79
N LEU A 12 12.92 4.38 2.95
CA LEU A 12 14.25 4.28 3.51
C LEU A 12 15.12 3.32 2.68
N ALA A 13 14.52 2.25 2.18
CA ALA A 13 15.25 1.28 1.34
C ALA A 13 15.72 1.93 0.04
N ARG A 14 14.93 2.88 -0.46
CA ARG A 14 15.28 3.55 -1.69
C ARG A 14 16.32 4.64 -1.48
N THR A 15 16.18 5.41 -0.42
CA THR A 15 17.07 6.54 -0.18
C THR A 15 18.32 6.17 0.59
N LEU A 16 18.21 5.18 1.47
CA LEU A 16 19.28 4.77 2.36
C LEU A 16 19.84 5.95 3.15
N ASN A 17 18.97 6.88 3.48
CA ASN A 17 19.33 8.07 4.19
C ASN A 17 18.15 8.47 5.08
N TYR A 18 18.32 8.41 6.39
CA TYR A 18 17.24 8.69 7.32
C TYR A 18 16.70 10.12 7.17
N ALA A 19 17.58 11.08 6.97
CA ALA A 19 17.15 12.47 6.83
C ALA A 19 16.30 12.67 5.59
N ASN A 20 16.74 12.11 4.48
CA ASN A 20 16.01 12.23 3.22
C ASN A 20 14.70 11.49 3.28
N ALA A 21 14.71 10.29 3.84
CA ALA A 21 13.51 9.48 3.96
C ALA A 21 12.48 10.17 4.86
N ALA A 22 12.93 10.69 5.99
CA ALA A 22 12.04 11.38 6.92
C ALA A 22 11.43 12.60 6.26
N ASN A 23 12.22 13.32 5.50
CA ASN A 23 11.75 14.51 4.82
C ASN A 23 10.69 14.13 3.78
N GLU A 24 10.92 13.11 3.02
CA GLU A 24 9.99 12.63 2.01
C GLU A 24 8.68 12.17 2.65
N LEU A 25 8.77 11.59 3.83
CA LEU A 25 7.59 11.07 4.53
C LEU A 25 6.93 12.11 5.43
N CYS A 26 7.50 13.29 5.49
CA CYS A 26 7.02 14.36 6.35
C CYS A 26 7.04 13.93 7.83
N LEU A 27 8.10 13.25 8.21
CA LEU A 27 8.30 12.80 9.59
C LEU A 27 9.60 13.34 10.13
N SER A 28 9.74 13.35 11.46
CA SER A 28 11.03 13.65 12.05
C SER A 28 11.90 12.40 11.89
N GLN A 29 13.20 12.56 11.98
CA GLN A 29 14.08 11.41 11.89
C GLN A 29 13.85 10.44 13.04
N SER A 30 13.55 10.97 14.22
CA SER A 30 13.29 10.10 15.37
C SER A 30 12.00 9.32 15.17
N ALA A 31 10.98 9.92 14.57
CA ALA A 31 9.75 9.21 14.31
C ALA A 31 9.99 8.10 13.27
N LEU A 32 10.79 8.39 12.25
CA LEU A 32 11.11 7.40 11.26
C LEU A 32 11.91 6.26 11.87
N SER A 33 12.91 6.59 12.69
CA SER A 33 13.71 5.57 13.33
C SER A 33 12.88 4.67 14.21
N LEU A 34 11.93 5.25 14.91
CA LEU A 34 11.06 4.47 15.79
C LEU A 34 10.16 3.56 14.95
N SER A 35 9.66 4.06 13.86
CA SER A 35 8.79 3.28 12.97
C SER A 35 9.54 2.07 12.43
N ILE A 36 10.77 2.27 11.99
CA ILE A 36 11.58 1.19 11.46
C ILE A 36 11.93 0.20 12.57
N LYS A 37 12.28 0.72 13.74
CA LYS A 37 12.63 -0.14 14.85
C LYS A 37 11.48 -1.03 15.26
N THR A 38 10.28 -0.46 15.32
CA THR A 38 9.11 -1.21 15.70
C THR A 38 8.82 -2.30 14.65
N LEU A 39 9.00 -1.97 13.39
CA LEU A 39 8.81 -2.95 12.34
C LEU A 39 9.84 -4.08 12.46
N GLU A 40 11.07 -3.72 12.73
CA GLU A 40 12.13 -4.73 12.90
C GLU A 40 11.83 -5.63 14.10
N GLU A 41 11.35 -5.06 15.16
CA GLU A 41 11.02 -5.84 16.36
C GLU A 41 9.89 -6.82 16.06
N GLU A 42 8.92 -6.39 15.32
CA GLU A 42 7.82 -7.25 14.97
C GLU A 42 8.24 -8.37 14.06
N LEU A 43 9.16 -8.12 13.16
CA LEU A 43 9.62 -9.13 12.23
C LEU A 43 10.75 -10.00 12.80
N GLY A 44 11.30 -9.56 13.89
CA GLY A 44 12.33 -10.36 14.57
C GLY A 44 13.77 -10.13 14.16
N GLY A 45 14.06 -9.08 13.50
CA GLY A 45 15.45 -8.81 13.11
C GLY A 45 15.64 -7.50 12.42
N LYS A 46 16.86 -7.21 12.05
CA LYS A 46 17.19 -5.94 11.43
C LYS A 46 16.96 -5.93 9.94
N LEU A 47 16.34 -4.86 9.46
CA LEU A 47 16.16 -4.67 8.05
C LEU A 47 17.25 -3.77 7.49
N PHE A 48 17.82 -2.93 8.36
CA PHE A 48 18.90 -2.06 7.96
C PHE A 48 20.06 -2.12 8.94
N LYS A 49 21.28 -1.93 8.42
CA LYS A 49 22.46 -1.85 9.25
C LYS A 49 22.88 -0.42 9.18
N ARG A 50 23.21 0.13 10.34
CA ARG A 50 23.56 1.52 10.42
C ARG A 50 24.94 1.65 11.02
N ASN A 51 25.82 2.30 10.33
CA ASN A 51 27.11 2.59 10.89
C ASN A 51 27.25 4.11 10.86
N THR A 52 28.38 4.63 11.26
CA THR A 52 28.56 6.07 11.40
C THR A 52 28.47 6.81 10.10
N ARG A 53 28.63 6.15 8.99
CA ARG A 53 28.66 6.84 7.71
C ARG A 53 27.51 6.55 6.79
N ARG A 54 26.88 5.44 6.91
CA ARG A 54 25.81 5.12 5.98
C ARG A 54 24.88 4.04 6.47
N VAL A 55 23.80 3.94 5.81
CA VAL A 55 22.77 2.97 6.08
C VAL A 55 22.81 1.94 4.95
N GLU A 56 22.75 0.67 5.31
CA GLU A 56 22.73 -0.38 4.31
C GLU A 56 21.55 -1.28 4.58
N ILE A 57 20.98 -1.86 3.56
CA ILE A 57 19.87 -2.77 3.76
C ILE A 57 20.40 -4.18 3.95
N THR A 58 19.79 -4.94 4.83
CA THR A 58 20.22 -6.32 5.08
C THR A 58 19.60 -7.22 4.00
N LEU A 59 20.00 -8.47 3.98
CA LEU A 59 19.42 -9.41 3.03
C LEU A 59 17.94 -9.59 3.35
N GLU A 60 17.60 -9.61 4.64
CA GLU A 60 16.21 -9.72 5.06
C GLU A 60 15.43 -8.49 4.61
N GLY A 61 16.04 -7.31 4.70
CA GLY A 61 15.42 -6.11 4.20
C GLY A 61 15.18 -6.19 2.71
N GLN A 62 16.14 -6.70 1.96
CA GLN A 62 15.97 -6.85 0.54
C GLN A 62 14.82 -7.79 0.21
N SER A 63 14.67 -8.85 0.98
CA SER A 63 13.62 -9.82 0.71
C SER A 63 12.25 -9.25 1.02
N LEU A 64 12.17 -8.25 1.88
CA LEU A 64 10.89 -7.64 2.23
C LEU A 64 10.41 -6.68 1.15
N ILE A 65 11.31 -6.09 0.39
CA ILE A 65 10.95 -5.09 -0.61
C ILE A 65 9.82 -5.51 -1.54
N PRO A 66 9.90 -6.65 -2.22
CA PRO A 66 8.85 -7.00 -3.15
C PRO A 66 7.50 -7.26 -2.45
N TYR A 67 7.54 -7.81 -1.24
CA TYR A 67 6.31 -8.06 -0.50
C TYR A 67 5.67 -6.73 -0.07
N ALA A 68 6.49 -5.79 0.41
CA ALA A 68 5.99 -4.51 0.84
C ALA A 68 5.39 -3.74 -0.34
N LYS A 69 6.02 -3.83 -1.50
CA LYS A 69 5.50 -3.17 -2.70
C LYS A 69 4.15 -3.74 -3.10
N LYS A 70 4.02 -5.06 -3.04
CA LYS A 70 2.77 -5.69 -3.40
C LYS A 70 1.66 -5.36 -2.44
N LEU A 71 1.98 -5.35 -1.16
CA LEU A 71 0.97 -5.03 -0.15
C LEU A 71 0.47 -3.60 -0.31
N LEU A 72 1.37 -2.66 -0.57
CA LEU A 72 0.96 -1.29 -0.74
C LEU A 72 0.18 -1.10 -2.03
N ALA A 73 0.57 -1.76 -3.09
CA ALA A 73 -0.14 -1.68 -4.36
C ALA A 73 -1.54 -2.25 -4.22
N ASN A 74 -1.67 -3.38 -3.54
CA ASN A 74 -2.97 -4.00 -3.33
C ASN A 74 -3.86 -3.11 -2.47
N TRP A 75 -3.28 -2.45 -1.48
CA TRP A 75 -4.03 -1.57 -0.61
C TRP A 75 -4.57 -0.39 -1.43
N GLU A 76 -3.72 0.21 -2.26
CA GLU A 76 -4.13 1.32 -3.10
C GLU A 76 -5.21 0.92 -4.09
N ASP A 77 -5.07 -0.26 -4.67
CA ASP A 77 -6.06 -0.77 -5.61
C ASP A 77 -7.39 -0.99 -4.91
N MET A 78 -7.34 -1.51 -3.70
CA MET A 78 -8.54 -1.76 -2.93
C MET A 78 -9.24 -0.45 -2.61
N GLU A 79 -8.48 0.54 -2.14
CA GLU A 79 -9.07 1.82 -1.82
C GLU A 79 -9.72 2.47 -3.04
N LYS A 80 -9.02 2.41 -4.16
CA LYS A 80 -9.49 3.01 -5.36
C LYS A 80 -10.75 2.33 -5.84
N ASP A 81 -10.75 1.01 -5.84
CA ASP A 81 -11.88 0.24 -6.30
C ASP A 81 -13.10 0.48 -5.42
N VAL A 82 -12.92 0.42 -4.13
CA VAL A 82 -14.05 0.60 -3.21
C VAL A 82 -14.59 2.03 -3.29
N LYS A 83 -13.71 3.01 -3.35
CA LYS A 83 -14.15 4.40 -3.45
C LYS A 83 -14.91 4.63 -4.73
N GLN A 84 -14.47 3.99 -5.80
CA GLN A 84 -15.12 4.16 -7.06
C GLN A 84 -16.51 3.51 -7.05
N ARG A 85 -16.65 2.37 -6.38
CA ARG A 85 -17.95 1.72 -6.28
C ARG A 85 -18.91 2.58 -5.47
N PHE A 86 -18.42 3.26 -4.44
CA PHE A 86 -19.28 4.16 -3.69
C PHE A 86 -19.73 5.33 -4.58
N LYS A 87 -18.85 5.81 -5.44
CA LYS A 87 -19.23 6.89 -6.33
C LYS A 87 -20.24 6.41 -7.34
N LEU A 88 -20.07 5.22 -7.84
CA LEU A 88 -20.97 4.68 -8.81
C LEU A 88 -22.33 4.47 -8.19
N ASN A 89 -22.36 4.02 -6.93
CA ASN A 89 -23.63 3.81 -6.28
C ASN A 89 -24.39 5.12 -6.15
N ARG A 90 -23.67 6.19 -5.85
CA ARG A 90 -24.33 7.46 -5.73
C ARG A 90 -24.83 7.88 -7.09
N GLY A 91 -24.05 7.62 -8.10
CA GLY A 91 -24.44 7.95 -9.44
C GLY A 91 -25.61 7.09 -9.86
N THR A 92 -25.59 5.86 -9.41
CA THR A 92 -26.60 4.94 -9.82
C THR A 92 -27.90 5.38 -9.22
N LEU A 93 -27.82 5.96 -8.02
CA LEU A 93 -29.03 6.38 -7.40
C LEU A 93 -29.64 7.45 -8.27
N ASN A 94 -28.80 8.27 -8.80
CA ASN A 94 -29.31 9.34 -9.60
C ASN A 94 -29.80 8.80 -10.92
N ILE A 95 -29.24 7.77 -11.38
CA ILE A 95 -29.69 7.26 -12.63
C ILE A 95 -30.36 5.99 -12.39
N ALA A 96 -30.71 5.72 -11.22
CA ALA A 96 -31.35 4.50 -10.87
C ALA A 96 -32.43 4.20 -11.84
N SER A 97 -32.76 5.14 -12.51
CA SER A 97 -33.83 4.91 -13.39
C SER A 97 -33.32 4.13 -14.59
N MET A 98 -32.08 3.93 -14.63
CA MET A 98 -31.56 3.25 -15.78
C MET A 98 -31.15 1.90 -15.39
N PRO A 99 -31.98 1.15 -15.09
CA PRO A 99 -31.76 -0.14 -14.67
C PRO A 99 -30.86 -0.98 -15.47
N PHE A 100 -31.04 -0.95 -16.66
CA PHE A 100 -30.32 -1.85 -17.39
C PHE A 100 -28.89 -1.70 -17.28
N ALA A 101 -28.53 -0.63 -17.00
CA ALA A 101 -27.15 -0.40 -16.99
C ALA A 101 -26.51 -1.25 -15.95
N THR A 102 -27.20 -1.42 -14.94
CA THR A 102 -26.55 -2.14 -13.94
C THR A 102 -26.68 -3.51 -14.23
N HIS A 103 -27.53 -3.94 -14.97
CA HIS A 103 -27.70 -5.20 -15.10
C HIS A 103 -27.07 -5.76 -16.21
N ALA A 104 -27.27 -5.22 -17.16
CA ALA A 104 -26.82 -5.84 -18.29
C ALA A 104 -25.37 -5.74 -18.31
N VAL A 105 -24.89 -4.68 -18.08
CA VAL A 105 -23.53 -4.56 -18.19
C VAL A 105 -22.85 -4.91 -17.02
N LEU A 106 -23.21 -4.38 -15.97
CA LEU A 106 -22.55 -4.66 -14.84
C LEU A 106 -22.48 -6.05 -14.46
N PRO A 107 -23.51 -6.78 -14.51
CA PRO A 107 -23.44 -8.11 -14.06
C PRO A 107 -22.37 -8.81 -14.79
N GLU A 108 -22.31 -8.55 -15.98
CA GLU A 108 -21.42 -9.21 -16.71
C GLU A 108 -20.12 -8.75 -16.40
N VAL A 109 -19.88 -7.61 -16.41
CA VAL A 109 -18.66 -7.11 -16.11
C VAL A 109 -18.33 -7.46 -14.76
N MET A 110 -19.13 -7.27 -13.86
CA MET A 110 -18.88 -7.60 -12.56
C MET A 110 -18.64 -9.01 -12.43
N HIS A 111 -19.23 -9.76 -13.16
CA HIS A 111 -19.09 -11.13 -13.04
C HIS A 111 -17.72 -11.45 -13.54
N ASP A 112 -17.27 -10.86 -14.51
CA ASP A 112 -15.97 -11.18 -15.00
C ASP A 112 -15.01 -10.72 -14.03
N PHE A 113 -15.25 -9.61 -13.38
CA PHE A 113 -14.40 -9.12 -12.44
C PHE A 113 -14.38 -10.10 -11.40
N ALA A 114 -15.49 -10.52 -10.93
CA ALA A 114 -15.54 -11.39 -9.88
C ALA A 114 -14.70 -12.56 -10.19
N GLN A 115 -14.58 -12.85 -11.38
CA GLN A 115 -13.85 -13.94 -11.70
C GLN A 115 -12.48 -13.62 -11.84
N GLN A 116 -12.14 -12.61 -12.37
CA GLN A 116 -10.85 -12.29 -12.51
C GLN A 116 -10.39 -11.59 -11.46
N HIS A 117 -11.10 -10.83 -10.98
CA HIS A 117 -10.70 -10.17 -9.94
C HIS A 117 -11.57 -10.47 -9.02
N PRO A 118 -12.13 -11.14 -9.18
CA PRO A 118 -13.16 -11.49 -8.43
C PRO A 118 -13.45 -10.42 -7.67
N ASN A 119 -13.34 -9.86 -7.98
CA ASN A 119 -13.63 -9.02 -7.57
C ASN A 119 -14.19 -8.23 -8.15
N ILE A 120 -14.24 -8.19 -9.02
CA ILE A 120 -14.82 -7.64 -9.67
C ILE A 120 -15.59 -7.92 -10.00
N SER A 121 -15.93 -8.10 -10.16
CA SER A 121 -16.58 -8.53 -10.77
C SER A 121 -16.63 -8.20 -11.00
#